data_3f29eeef98675768c497ba31840ef397
#
_entry.id   3f29eeef98675768c497ba31840ef397
#
_cell.length_a   1.000
_cell.length_b   1.000
_cell.length_c   1.000
_cell.angle_alpha   90.00
_cell.angle_beta   90.00
_cell.angle_gamma   90.00
#
_symmetry.space_group_name_H-M   'P 1'
#
loop_
_entity.id
_entity.type
_entity.pdbx_description
1 polymer ?
#
loop_
_entity_poly.entity_id
_entity_poly.type
_entity_poly.pdbx_seq_one_letter_code
_entity_poly.pdbx_strand_id
1 'polypeptide(L)'
;MGVIMLEKSLVVGEYHIDTSQNSLIHSNRKVYLGPLRTSLLHFLCKNLNTVVTREDLAQHVWGRLVTDHTINQHISQLRKSIGNLSIHGLNISTIPKRGYIARLEGAEVGQPTPLVNKPEAVTTNLKVLVVEGNNSDRDAMVAQLENLNVAYVESVATVEAAEQAFALQDFDLLVIDALLNDTAGIELVKRIRMGETSAVADIRVLVTHFDVQRELLGINSLLDIQGLLLKPLEDSRLKQMLMVASKSAVVLKPQAAYELVPTHVLSKEAALKTATN
;
A
#
# COMPACT_ATOMS: atom_id res chain seq x y z
N MET A 1 -17.78 -1.61 15.00
CA MET A 1 -17.35 -0.22 14.84
C MET A 1 -15.81 -0.24 14.89
N GLY A 2 -15.16 -0.49 13.74
CA GLY A 2 -13.70 -0.63 13.65
C GLY A 2 -13.04 0.74 13.61
N VAL A 3 -12.30 1.09 14.65
CA VAL A 3 -11.42 2.26 14.65
C VAL A 3 -10.20 1.89 13.79
N ILE A 4 -10.12 2.46 12.59
CA ILE A 4 -8.87 2.44 11.81
C ILE A 4 -7.88 3.27 12.63
N MET A 5 -6.89 2.62 13.25
CA MET A 5 -5.79 3.31 13.92
C MET A 5 -4.91 3.94 12.83
N LEU A 6 -5.20 5.19 12.51
CA LEU A 6 -4.31 6.02 11.70
C LEU A 6 -3.00 6.26 12.47
N GLU A 7 -1.88 6.33 11.76
CA GLU A 7 -0.64 6.83 12.35
C GLU A 7 -0.93 8.12 13.13
N LYS A 8 -0.37 8.26 14.31
CA LYS A 8 -0.69 9.38 15.24
C LYS A 8 -0.43 10.75 14.63
N SER A 9 0.44 10.84 13.63
CA SER A 9 0.72 12.09 12.92
C SER A 9 1.39 11.84 11.56
N LEU A 10 1.19 12.76 10.62
CA LEU A 10 1.83 12.79 9.31
C LEU A 10 2.37 14.20 9.06
N VAL A 11 3.64 14.30 8.70
CA VAL A 11 4.27 15.57 8.31
C VAL A 11 4.41 15.61 6.79
N VAL A 12 3.92 16.68 6.16
CA VAL A 12 3.97 16.88 4.71
C VAL A 12 4.43 18.32 4.44
N GLY A 13 5.70 18.48 4.08
CA GLY A 13 6.33 19.82 4.04
C GLY A 13 6.27 20.47 5.41
N GLU A 14 5.74 21.69 5.48
CA GLU A 14 5.56 22.44 6.74
C GLU A 14 4.24 22.10 7.48
N TYR A 15 3.49 21.12 6.97
CA TYR A 15 2.19 20.73 7.53
C TYR A 15 2.32 19.51 8.42
N HIS A 16 1.73 19.61 9.61
CA HIS A 16 1.60 18.49 10.53
C HIS A 16 0.11 18.13 10.70
N ILE A 17 -0.24 16.94 10.25
CA ILE A 17 -1.58 16.39 10.39
C ILE A 17 -1.58 15.52 11.64
N ASP A 18 -2.25 15.97 12.68
CA ASP A 18 -2.40 15.23 13.94
C ASP A 18 -3.74 14.49 13.95
N THR A 19 -3.68 13.18 13.76
CA THR A 19 -4.89 12.33 13.72
C THR A 19 -5.47 12.10 15.10
N SER A 20 -4.66 12.21 16.16
CA SER A 20 -5.13 12.04 17.53
C SER A 20 -5.96 13.23 18.00
N GLN A 21 -5.62 14.43 17.54
CA GLN A 21 -6.32 15.67 17.86
C GLN A 21 -7.23 16.15 16.74
N ASN A 22 -7.32 15.41 15.64
CA ASN A 22 -8.11 15.75 14.45
C ASN A 22 -7.84 17.18 13.95
N SER A 23 -6.55 17.52 13.83
CA SER A 23 -6.13 18.88 13.51
C SER A 23 -5.03 18.92 12.45
N LEU A 24 -5.01 20.04 11.73
CA LEU A 24 -3.95 20.43 10.83
C LEU A 24 -3.19 21.60 11.46
N ILE A 25 -1.87 21.47 11.54
CA ILE A 25 -0.96 22.47 12.10
C ILE A 25 -0.02 22.92 10.99
N HIS A 26 0.16 24.24 10.87
CA HIS A 26 1.13 24.84 9.95
C HIS A 26 1.74 26.07 10.64
N SER A 27 3.06 26.10 10.75
CA SER A 27 3.77 27.12 11.52
C SER A 27 3.19 27.20 12.94
N ASN A 28 2.64 28.34 13.33
CA ASN A 28 2.05 28.55 14.66
C ASN A 28 0.50 28.52 14.65
N ARG A 29 -0.13 28.07 13.57
CA ARG A 29 -1.58 28.02 13.42
C ARG A 29 -2.06 26.58 13.45
N LYS A 30 -3.14 26.35 14.19
CA LYS A 30 -3.81 25.04 14.30
C LYS A 30 -5.28 25.18 13.94
N VAL A 31 -5.76 24.29 13.08
CA VAL A 31 -7.18 24.20 12.71
C VAL A 31 -7.71 22.82 13.01
N TYR A 32 -8.85 22.75 13.68
CA TYR A 32 -9.58 21.51 13.93
C TYR A 32 -10.36 21.13 12.67
N LEU A 33 -10.15 19.90 12.17
CA LEU A 33 -10.80 19.38 10.98
C LEU A 33 -11.98 18.47 11.29
N GLY A 34 -11.96 17.81 12.44
CA GLY A 34 -12.83 16.70 12.79
C GLY A 34 -12.39 15.35 12.17
N PRO A 35 -12.85 14.23 12.74
CA PRO A 35 -12.29 12.89 12.45
C PRO A 35 -12.26 12.53 10.96
N LEU A 36 -13.41 12.61 10.27
CA LEU A 36 -13.51 12.22 8.85
C LEU A 36 -12.65 13.09 7.92
N ARG A 37 -12.60 14.41 8.17
CA ARG A 37 -11.78 15.31 7.32
C ARG A 37 -10.30 15.15 7.58
N THR A 38 -9.92 14.82 8.83
CA THR A 38 -8.54 14.50 9.15
C THR A 38 -8.11 13.19 8.47
N SER A 39 -8.95 12.15 8.51
CA SER A 39 -8.71 10.89 7.79
C SER A 39 -8.61 11.11 6.28
N LEU A 40 -9.50 11.92 5.72
CA LEU A 40 -9.49 12.28 4.31
C LEU A 40 -8.20 13.00 3.90
N LEU A 41 -7.80 14.03 4.68
CA LEU A 41 -6.56 14.76 4.43
C LEU A 41 -5.33 13.86 4.58
N HIS A 42 -5.30 13.07 5.65
CA HIS A 42 -4.22 12.14 5.92
C HIS A 42 -4.04 11.14 4.77
N PHE A 43 -5.13 10.56 4.27
CA PHE A 43 -5.09 9.62 3.16
C PHE A 43 -4.65 10.29 1.85
N LEU A 44 -5.16 11.47 1.53
CA LEU A 44 -4.74 12.24 0.36
C LEU A 44 -3.25 12.65 0.44
N CYS A 45 -2.76 13.02 1.61
CA CYS A 45 -1.37 13.42 1.80
C CYS A 45 -0.40 12.22 1.83
N LYS A 46 -0.84 11.05 2.26
CA LYS A 46 -0.08 9.80 2.07
C LYS A 46 0.10 9.44 0.59
N ASN A 47 -0.85 9.85 -0.26
CA ASN A 47 -0.83 9.66 -1.70
C ASN A 47 -0.54 10.98 -2.45
N LEU A 48 0.37 11.80 -1.92
CA LEU A 48 0.72 13.09 -2.47
C LEU A 48 1.14 12.96 -3.94
N ASN A 49 0.68 13.90 -4.80
CA ASN A 49 0.92 13.89 -6.24
C ASN A 49 0.34 12.70 -7.01
N THR A 50 -0.45 11.85 -6.37
CA THR A 50 -1.14 10.71 -7.00
C THR A 50 -2.64 10.95 -7.02
N VAL A 51 -3.31 10.55 -8.10
CA VAL A 51 -4.77 10.61 -8.19
C VAL A 51 -5.37 9.51 -7.34
N VAL A 52 -6.12 9.89 -6.32
CA VAL A 52 -6.88 8.97 -5.45
C VAL A 52 -8.31 8.90 -5.98
N THR A 53 -8.80 7.70 -6.26
CA THR A 53 -10.16 7.50 -6.78
C THR A 53 -11.23 7.79 -5.72
N ARG A 54 -12.49 7.96 -6.14
CA ARG A 54 -13.61 8.12 -5.20
C ARG A 54 -13.85 6.86 -4.40
N GLU A 55 -13.69 5.73 -5.02
CA GLU A 55 -13.81 4.41 -4.43
C GLU A 55 -12.77 4.21 -3.34
N ASP A 56 -11.49 4.54 -3.62
CA ASP A 56 -10.42 4.47 -2.63
C ASP A 56 -10.68 5.39 -1.43
N LEU A 57 -11.14 6.62 -1.68
CA LEU A 57 -11.51 7.54 -0.60
C LEU A 57 -12.67 7.00 0.23
N ALA A 58 -13.71 6.47 -0.42
CA ALA A 58 -14.86 5.90 0.27
C ALA A 58 -14.44 4.74 1.17
N GLN A 59 -13.64 3.84 0.63
CA GLN A 59 -13.17 2.66 1.35
C GLN A 59 -12.26 3.01 2.53
N HIS A 60 -11.26 3.88 2.31
CA HIS A 60 -10.28 4.20 3.36
C HIS A 60 -10.79 5.16 4.44
N VAL A 61 -11.70 6.07 4.09
CA VAL A 61 -12.16 7.11 5.02
C VAL A 61 -13.45 6.70 5.73
N TRP A 62 -14.37 6.05 5.01
CA TRP A 62 -15.68 5.65 5.56
C TRP A 62 -15.81 4.14 5.81
N GLY A 63 -14.90 3.32 5.26
CA GLY A 63 -14.98 1.86 5.36
C GLY A 63 -16.19 1.25 4.64
N ARG A 64 -16.82 2.02 3.75
CA ARG A 64 -18.01 1.63 2.97
C ARG A 64 -18.18 2.53 1.76
N LEU A 65 -18.95 2.09 0.78
CA LEU A 65 -19.36 2.95 -0.33
C LEU A 65 -20.21 4.12 0.18
N VAL A 66 -19.89 5.30 -0.29
CA VAL A 66 -20.65 6.55 -0.05
C VAL A 66 -20.91 7.24 -1.39
N THR A 67 -21.92 8.11 -1.42
CA THR A 67 -22.26 8.84 -2.64
C THR A 67 -21.19 9.87 -2.99
N ASP A 68 -21.03 10.16 -4.28
CA ASP A 68 -20.17 11.23 -4.78
C ASP A 68 -20.46 12.58 -4.11
N HIS A 69 -21.74 12.85 -3.84
CA HIS A 69 -22.15 14.05 -3.13
C HIS A 69 -21.51 14.15 -1.74
N THR A 70 -21.49 13.06 -0.98
CA THR A 70 -20.85 13.00 0.35
C THR A 70 -19.36 13.31 0.25
N ILE A 71 -18.65 12.69 -0.68
CA ILE A 71 -17.22 12.92 -0.89
C ILE A 71 -16.95 14.38 -1.26
N ASN A 72 -17.70 14.89 -2.25
CA ASN A 72 -17.58 16.28 -2.73
C ASN A 72 -17.79 17.30 -1.59
N GLN A 73 -18.78 17.05 -0.71
CA GLN A 73 -19.07 17.92 0.42
C GLN A 73 -17.89 17.96 1.40
N HIS A 74 -17.34 16.81 1.76
CA HIS A 74 -16.19 16.74 2.68
C HIS A 74 -14.92 17.35 2.07
N ILE A 75 -14.65 17.12 0.78
CA ILE A 75 -13.55 17.75 0.04
C ILE A 75 -13.71 19.27 0.02
N SER A 76 -14.92 19.77 -0.25
CA SER A 76 -15.19 21.22 -0.26
C SER A 76 -14.94 21.86 1.11
N GLN A 77 -15.42 21.22 2.18
CA GLN A 77 -15.18 21.69 3.54
C GLN A 77 -13.70 21.62 3.94
N LEU A 78 -12.99 20.57 3.51
CA LEU A 78 -11.55 20.44 3.74
C LEU A 78 -10.76 21.55 3.05
N ARG A 79 -11.06 21.84 1.79
CA ARG A 79 -10.47 22.97 1.04
C ARG A 79 -10.70 24.30 1.73
N LYS A 80 -11.91 24.56 2.25
CA LYS A 80 -12.20 25.77 3.02
C LYS A 80 -11.36 25.84 4.29
N SER A 81 -11.22 24.73 5.01
CA SER A 81 -10.40 24.69 6.24
C SER A 81 -8.92 24.94 5.96
N ILE A 82 -8.39 24.43 4.85
CA ILE A 82 -7.02 24.69 4.41
C ILE A 82 -6.87 26.16 3.99
N GLY A 83 -7.80 26.70 3.21
CA GLY A 83 -7.79 28.10 2.76
C GLY A 83 -7.85 29.11 3.90
N ASN A 84 -8.60 28.82 4.97
CA ASN A 84 -8.71 29.68 6.16
C ASN A 84 -7.38 29.80 6.96
N LEU A 85 -6.46 28.86 6.77
CA LEU A 85 -5.12 28.97 7.34
C LEU A 85 -4.22 29.95 6.58
N SER A 86 -4.71 30.55 5.48
CA SER A 86 -3.92 31.39 4.56
C SER A 86 -2.66 30.67 4.07
N ILE A 87 -2.82 29.39 3.78
CA ILE A 87 -1.72 28.49 3.51
C ILE A 87 -1.53 28.42 2.00
N HIS A 88 -0.45 28.99 1.54
CA HIS A 88 0.07 28.74 0.20
C HIS A 88 0.88 27.45 0.25
N GLY A 89 0.51 26.46 -0.56
CA GLY A 89 1.33 25.27 -0.72
C GLY A 89 0.56 23.95 -0.75
N LEU A 90 -0.33 23.66 0.18
CA LEU A 90 -1.11 22.41 0.14
C LEU A 90 -2.42 22.62 -0.66
N ASN A 91 -2.52 21.98 -1.80
CA ASN A 91 -3.67 22.09 -2.70
C ASN A 91 -4.30 20.71 -2.92
N ILE A 92 -5.65 20.66 -2.88
CA ILE A 92 -6.42 19.46 -3.23
C ILE A 92 -7.22 19.80 -4.50
N SER A 93 -6.87 19.17 -5.62
CA SER A 93 -7.52 19.36 -6.91
C SER A 93 -8.45 18.21 -7.25
N THR A 94 -9.51 18.48 -8.00
CA THR A 94 -10.38 17.45 -8.57
C THR A 94 -9.87 17.08 -9.96
N ILE A 95 -9.71 15.80 -10.21
CA ILE A 95 -9.43 15.27 -11.54
C ILE A 95 -10.75 14.72 -12.10
N PRO A 96 -11.32 15.35 -13.15
CA PRO A 96 -12.62 14.96 -13.70
C PRO A 96 -12.68 13.46 -14.02
N LYS A 97 -13.77 12.80 -13.61
CA LYS A 97 -14.03 11.37 -13.80
C LYS A 97 -13.02 10.39 -13.15
N ARG A 98 -11.96 10.87 -12.49
CA ARG A 98 -10.92 10.04 -11.90
C ARG A 98 -10.86 10.11 -10.37
N GLY A 99 -11.01 11.29 -9.76
CA GLY A 99 -10.94 11.44 -8.30
C GLY A 99 -10.31 12.76 -7.87
N TYR A 100 -9.41 12.69 -6.89
CA TYR A 100 -8.78 13.87 -6.27
C TYR A 100 -7.28 13.66 -6.15
N ILE A 101 -6.54 14.77 -6.12
CA ILE A 101 -5.09 14.77 -5.94
C ILE A 101 -4.71 15.87 -4.95
N ALA A 102 -3.85 15.54 -3.98
CA ALA A 102 -3.20 16.51 -3.13
C ALA A 102 -1.83 16.85 -3.69
N ARG A 103 -1.48 18.15 -3.73
CA ARG A 103 -0.18 18.66 -4.16
C ARG A 103 0.35 19.66 -3.15
N LEU A 104 1.67 19.69 -3.02
CA LEU A 104 2.37 20.69 -2.23
C LEU A 104 3.02 21.70 -3.19
N GLU A 105 2.59 22.96 -3.16
CA GLU A 105 3.20 24.04 -3.93
C GLU A 105 4.49 24.50 -3.22
N GLY A 106 5.57 24.66 -3.99
CA GLY A 106 6.89 25.04 -3.40
C GLY A 106 7.94 23.93 -3.39
N ALA A 107 7.57 22.67 -3.57
CA ALA A 107 8.47 21.69 -4.18
C ALA A 107 8.45 22.02 -5.68
N GLU A 108 9.58 22.39 -6.28
CA GLU A 108 9.68 22.81 -7.67
C GLU A 108 8.90 21.86 -8.60
N VAL A 109 7.68 22.28 -8.94
CA VAL A 109 6.91 21.64 -9.99
C VAL A 109 7.37 22.30 -11.27
N GLY A 110 8.34 21.69 -11.91
CA GLY A 110 8.58 21.96 -13.34
C GLY A 110 7.23 21.88 -14.05
N GLN A 111 6.95 22.87 -14.88
CA GLN A 111 5.75 22.93 -15.72
C GLN A 111 5.51 21.58 -16.40
N PRO A 112 4.25 21.18 -16.69
CA PRO A 112 3.97 20.02 -17.50
C PRO A 112 4.39 20.31 -18.95
N THR A 113 5.66 20.25 -19.22
CA THR A 113 6.13 19.86 -20.54
C THR A 113 5.59 18.45 -20.77
N PRO A 114 5.13 18.11 -21.98
CA PRO A 114 4.85 16.73 -22.30
C PRO A 114 6.18 15.99 -22.18
N LEU A 115 6.44 15.52 -20.97
CA LEU A 115 7.55 14.62 -20.72
C LEU A 115 7.23 13.35 -21.50
N VAL A 116 7.90 13.21 -22.62
CA VAL A 116 8.43 11.93 -23.02
C VAL A 116 9.31 11.54 -21.84
N ASN A 117 8.68 10.96 -20.80
CA ASN A 117 9.39 10.38 -19.68
C ASN A 117 10.18 9.19 -20.23
N LYS A 118 11.44 9.45 -20.54
CA LYS A 118 12.43 8.42 -20.38
C LYS A 118 12.27 7.98 -18.92
N PRO A 119 11.88 6.74 -18.62
CA PRO A 119 11.65 6.31 -17.25
C PRO A 119 12.94 6.59 -16.48
N GLU A 120 12.87 7.41 -15.44
CA GLU A 120 13.92 7.38 -14.41
C GLU A 120 13.95 5.94 -13.91
N ALA A 121 14.96 5.24 -14.33
CA ALA A 121 15.20 3.88 -13.94
C ALA A 121 15.30 3.87 -12.41
N VAL A 122 14.34 3.26 -11.74
CA VAL A 122 14.50 2.88 -10.34
C VAL A 122 15.52 1.74 -10.35
N THR A 123 16.79 2.09 -10.47
CA THR A 123 17.86 1.10 -10.33
C THR A 123 17.89 0.69 -8.87
N THR A 124 17.07 -0.27 -8.52
CA THR A 124 17.09 -0.86 -7.20
C THR A 124 18.04 -2.04 -7.25
N ASN A 125 19.10 -2.01 -6.45
CA ASN A 125 19.97 -3.18 -6.24
C ASN A 125 19.25 -4.31 -5.46
N LEU A 126 17.92 -4.37 -5.59
CA LEU A 126 17.10 -5.36 -4.90
C LEU A 126 17.21 -6.72 -5.62
N LYS A 127 17.35 -7.76 -4.80
CA LYS A 127 17.08 -9.14 -5.21
C LYS A 127 15.64 -9.48 -4.84
N VAL A 128 14.82 -9.74 -5.83
CA VAL A 128 13.38 -9.99 -5.66
C VAL A 128 13.07 -11.44 -5.97
N LEU A 129 12.38 -12.11 -5.05
CA LEU A 129 11.75 -13.41 -5.30
C LEU A 129 10.25 -13.19 -5.57
N VAL A 130 9.77 -13.69 -6.70
CA VAL A 130 8.35 -13.71 -7.08
C VAL A 130 7.81 -15.12 -6.86
N VAL A 131 6.72 -15.24 -6.10
CA VAL A 131 6.04 -16.51 -5.85
C VAL A 131 4.61 -16.41 -6.35
N GLU A 132 4.34 -17.00 -7.51
CA GLU A 132 3.09 -16.87 -8.25
C GLU A 132 2.77 -18.18 -8.99
N GLY A 133 1.63 -18.79 -8.65
CA GLY A 133 1.24 -20.08 -9.21
C GLY A 133 0.76 -20.01 -10.67
N ASN A 134 0.17 -18.90 -11.08
CA ASN A 134 -0.28 -18.70 -12.47
C ASN A 134 0.91 -18.28 -13.36
N ASN A 135 1.17 -19.03 -14.41
CA ASN A 135 2.30 -18.77 -15.31
C ASN A 135 2.21 -17.40 -15.99
N SER A 136 1.03 -17.01 -16.48
CA SER A 136 0.84 -15.73 -17.18
C SER A 136 1.05 -14.53 -16.24
N ASP A 137 0.52 -14.61 -15.01
CA ASP A 137 0.68 -13.54 -14.01
C ASP A 137 2.13 -13.46 -13.53
N ARG A 138 2.80 -14.61 -13.38
CA ARG A 138 4.21 -14.70 -13.01
C ARG A 138 5.12 -14.07 -14.06
N ASP A 139 4.92 -14.43 -15.33
CA ASP A 139 5.71 -13.90 -16.44
C ASP A 139 5.50 -12.39 -16.61
N ALA A 140 4.24 -11.92 -16.47
CA ALA A 140 3.91 -10.51 -16.50
C ALA A 140 4.58 -9.74 -15.34
N MET A 141 4.59 -10.28 -14.13
CA MET A 141 5.24 -9.69 -12.97
C MET A 141 6.75 -9.57 -13.18
N VAL A 142 7.40 -10.65 -13.66
CA VAL A 142 8.85 -10.64 -13.95
C VAL A 142 9.16 -9.56 -14.97
N ALA A 143 8.44 -9.52 -16.10
CA ALA A 143 8.65 -8.51 -17.14
C ALA A 143 8.49 -7.07 -16.61
N GLN A 144 7.49 -6.82 -15.75
CA GLN A 144 7.30 -5.51 -15.14
C GLN A 144 8.45 -5.14 -14.19
N LEU A 145 8.94 -6.07 -13.38
CA LEU A 145 10.09 -5.84 -12.49
C LEU A 145 11.38 -5.56 -13.25
N GLU A 146 11.63 -6.30 -14.35
CA GLU A 146 12.77 -6.08 -15.24
C GLU A 146 12.68 -4.71 -15.93
N ASN A 147 11.51 -4.32 -16.41
CA ASN A 147 11.26 -2.98 -17.00
C ASN A 147 11.50 -1.84 -15.98
N LEU A 148 11.33 -2.10 -14.69
CA LEU A 148 11.64 -1.18 -13.61
C LEU A 148 13.12 -1.20 -13.18
N ASN A 149 13.95 -1.96 -13.90
CA ASN A 149 15.41 -2.13 -13.65
C ASN A 149 15.71 -2.68 -12.24
N VAL A 150 14.93 -3.65 -11.77
CA VAL A 150 15.28 -4.44 -10.59
C VAL A 150 16.51 -5.29 -10.94
N ALA A 151 17.53 -5.26 -10.08
CA ALA A 151 18.85 -5.85 -10.40
C ALA A 151 18.81 -7.37 -10.56
N TYR A 152 17.95 -8.04 -9.79
CA TYR A 152 17.79 -9.48 -9.84
C TYR A 152 16.37 -9.89 -9.54
N VAL A 153 15.77 -10.70 -10.40
CA VAL A 153 14.44 -11.26 -10.23
C VAL A 153 14.50 -12.77 -10.42
N GLU A 154 14.10 -13.50 -9.42
CA GLU A 154 13.86 -14.94 -9.49
C GLU A 154 12.37 -15.19 -9.32
N SER A 155 11.81 -16.16 -10.03
CA SER A 155 10.40 -16.47 -9.95
C SER A 155 10.14 -17.97 -9.82
N VAL A 156 9.21 -18.32 -8.95
CA VAL A 156 8.83 -19.69 -8.66
C VAL A 156 7.31 -19.83 -8.55
N ALA A 157 6.81 -21.06 -8.74
CA ALA A 157 5.38 -21.32 -8.80
C ALA A 157 4.79 -21.83 -7.48
N THR A 158 5.60 -22.30 -6.54
CA THR A 158 5.13 -22.97 -5.32
C THR A 158 5.90 -22.53 -4.09
N VAL A 159 5.33 -22.82 -2.93
CA VAL A 159 5.97 -22.57 -1.62
C VAL A 159 7.27 -23.36 -1.46
N GLU A 160 7.27 -24.62 -1.88
CA GLU A 160 8.44 -25.51 -1.78
C GLU A 160 9.61 -24.98 -2.63
N ALA A 161 9.31 -24.50 -3.84
CA ALA A 161 10.33 -23.89 -4.68
C ALA A 161 10.85 -22.57 -4.09
N ALA A 162 9.99 -21.78 -3.43
CA ALA A 162 10.40 -20.58 -2.73
C ALA A 162 11.33 -20.90 -1.54
N GLU A 163 11.05 -21.95 -0.77
CA GLU A 163 11.91 -22.40 0.33
C GLU A 163 13.28 -22.89 -0.18
N GLN A 164 13.30 -23.56 -1.33
CA GLN A 164 14.56 -23.93 -1.98
C GLN A 164 15.36 -22.71 -2.43
N ALA A 165 14.72 -21.70 -3.00
CA ALA A 165 15.35 -20.46 -3.39
C ALA A 165 15.96 -19.73 -2.18
N PHE A 166 15.23 -19.63 -1.07
CA PHE A 166 15.73 -19.03 0.17
C PHE A 166 16.91 -19.82 0.80
N ALA A 167 16.96 -21.13 0.59
CA ALA A 167 18.08 -21.92 1.05
C ALA A 167 19.38 -21.71 0.24
N LEU A 168 19.24 -21.20 -1.00
CA LEU A 168 20.37 -20.99 -1.91
C LEU A 168 20.93 -19.57 -1.87
N GLN A 169 20.08 -18.57 -1.60
CA GLN A 169 20.49 -17.16 -1.54
C GLN A 169 19.53 -16.28 -0.77
N ASP A 170 20.02 -15.13 -0.33
CA ASP A 170 19.20 -14.10 0.32
C ASP A 170 18.51 -13.22 -0.72
N PHE A 171 17.28 -12.82 -0.41
CA PHE A 171 16.48 -11.85 -1.16
C PHE A 171 16.15 -10.64 -0.29
N ASP A 172 16.05 -9.48 -0.92
CA ASP A 172 15.68 -8.22 -0.25
C ASP A 172 14.18 -8.02 -0.17
N LEU A 173 13.43 -8.62 -1.11
CA LEU A 173 12.00 -8.47 -1.27
C LEU A 173 11.36 -9.77 -1.76
N LEU A 174 10.28 -10.16 -1.10
CA LEU A 174 9.38 -11.21 -1.55
C LEU A 174 8.11 -10.56 -2.13
N VAL A 175 7.75 -10.93 -3.36
CA VAL A 175 6.44 -10.63 -3.96
C VAL A 175 5.69 -11.95 -4.08
N ILE A 176 4.57 -12.09 -3.36
CA ILE A 176 3.88 -13.37 -3.24
C ILE A 176 2.37 -13.24 -3.44
N ASP A 177 1.77 -14.15 -4.19
CA ASP A 177 0.31 -14.26 -4.24
C ASP A 177 -0.24 -14.73 -2.88
N ALA A 178 -1.27 -14.05 -2.38
CA ALA A 178 -1.93 -14.43 -1.14
C ALA A 178 -2.49 -15.85 -1.19
N LEU A 179 -2.91 -16.32 -2.36
CA LEU A 179 -3.51 -17.63 -2.61
C LEU A 179 -2.76 -18.39 -3.70
N LEU A 180 -1.65 -19.01 -3.33
CA LEU A 180 -0.90 -19.90 -4.22
C LEU A 180 -1.64 -21.24 -4.40
N ASN A 181 -2.19 -21.49 -5.59
CA ASN A 181 -2.87 -22.74 -5.92
C ASN A 181 -3.87 -23.16 -4.83
N ASP A 182 -3.53 -24.16 -4.04
CA ASP A 182 -4.36 -24.71 -2.96
C ASP A 182 -3.85 -24.37 -1.56
N THR A 183 -2.68 -23.73 -1.47
CA THR A 183 -2.06 -23.26 -0.21
C THR A 183 -2.10 -21.73 -0.12
N ALA A 184 -2.39 -21.21 1.06
CA ALA A 184 -2.30 -19.77 1.27
C ALA A 184 -0.82 -19.34 1.21
N GLY A 185 -0.44 -18.54 0.21
CA GLY A 185 0.90 -17.95 0.13
C GLY A 185 1.22 -17.10 1.37
N ILE A 186 0.18 -16.56 1.98
CA ILE A 186 0.29 -15.80 3.24
C ILE A 186 0.79 -16.68 4.42
N GLU A 187 0.59 -18.00 4.37
CA GLU A 187 1.13 -18.93 5.38
C GLU A 187 2.65 -18.98 5.31
N LEU A 188 3.23 -18.96 4.11
CA LEU A 188 4.69 -18.85 3.98
C LEU A 188 5.21 -17.56 4.63
N VAL A 189 4.53 -16.43 4.44
CA VAL A 189 4.93 -15.17 5.08
C VAL A 189 4.89 -15.30 6.61
N LYS A 190 3.86 -15.92 7.17
CA LYS A 190 3.79 -16.19 8.61
C LYS A 190 4.98 -17.03 9.09
N ARG A 191 5.30 -18.13 8.41
CA ARG A 191 6.44 -19.01 8.75
C ARG A 191 7.78 -18.27 8.64
N ILE A 192 7.95 -17.39 7.65
CA ILE A 192 9.12 -16.51 7.55
C ILE A 192 9.23 -15.61 8.79
N ARG A 193 8.14 -14.94 9.20
CA ARG A 193 8.14 -14.06 10.37
C ARG A 193 8.41 -14.83 11.68
N MET A 194 8.04 -16.10 11.74
CA MET A 194 8.31 -16.99 12.87
C MET A 194 9.74 -17.57 12.86
N GLY A 195 10.51 -17.33 11.78
CA GLY A 195 11.86 -17.90 11.64
C GLY A 195 11.88 -19.40 11.34
N GLU A 196 10.80 -19.93 10.76
CA GLU A 196 10.64 -21.36 10.44
C GLU A 196 11.10 -21.71 9.01
N THR A 197 11.72 -20.78 8.32
CA THR A 197 12.25 -20.95 6.96
C THR A 197 13.70 -20.49 6.88
N SER A 198 14.36 -20.73 5.73
CA SER A 198 15.71 -20.20 5.48
C SER A 198 15.71 -18.72 5.11
N ALA A 199 14.55 -18.11 4.83
CA ALA A 199 14.47 -16.68 4.57
C ALA A 199 14.77 -15.86 5.82
N VAL A 200 15.39 -14.69 5.67
CA VAL A 200 15.55 -13.76 6.79
C VAL A 200 14.17 -13.27 7.25
N ALA A 201 13.92 -13.31 8.56
CA ALA A 201 12.60 -13.07 9.14
C ALA A 201 12.07 -11.64 8.84
N ASP A 202 12.96 -10.67 8.67
CA ASP A 202 12.66 -9.26 8.37
C ASP A 202 12.69 -8.94 6.86
N ILE A 203 12.68 -9.95 5.98
CA ILE A 203 12.51 -9.74 4.53
C ILE A 203 11.27 -8.88 4.27
N ARG A 204 11.40 -7.92 3.36
CA ARG A 204 10.27 -7.12 2.91
C ARG A 204 9.30 -7.96 2.10
N VAL A 205 7.99 -7.73 2.26
CA VAL A 205 6.96 -8.52 1.59
C VAL A 205 5.94 -7.62 0.92
N LEU A 206 5.69 -7.85 -0.37
CA LEU A 206 4.51 -7.36 -1.08
C LEU A 206 3.62 -8.56 -1.40
N VAL A 207 2.34 -8.43 -1.10
CA VAL A 207 1.35 -9.47 -1.39
C VAL A 207 0.54 -9.07 -2.62
N THR A 208 0.29 -10.01 -3.53
CA THR A 208 -0.61 -9.83 -4.67
C THR A 208 -1.92 -10.56 -4.45
N HIS A 209 -3.02 -10.01 -4.94
CA HIS A 209 -4.33 -10.65 -4.90
C HIS A 209 -5.28 -10.03 -5.94
N PHE A 210 -6.37 -10.75 -6.30
CA PHE A 210 -7.37 -10.24 -7.25
C PHE A 210 -8.38 -9.28 -6.62
N ASP A 211 -8.57 -9.34 -5.30
CA ASP A 211 -9.59 -8.55 -4.61
C ASP A 211 -9.11 -8.06 -3.24
N VAL A 212 -9.69 -6.96 -2.77
CA VAL A 212 -9.43 -6.43 -1.42
C VAL A 212 -10.35 -7.10 -0.43
N GLN A 213 -9.89 -8.20 0.14
CA GLN A 213 -10.60 -8.86 1.24
C GLN A 213 -10.25 -8.18 2.57
N ARG A 214 -11.26 -7.94 3.39
CA ARG A 214 -11.09 -7.29 4.72
C ARG A 214 -10.13 -8.08 5.61
N GLU A 215 -10.23 -9.40 5.54
CA GLU A 215 -9.40 -10.36 6.27
C GLU A 215 -7.94 -10.23 5.86
N LEU A 216 -7.67 -10.13 4.55
CA LEU A 216 -6.32 -9.95 4.00
C LEU A 216 -5.67 -8.63 4.47
N LEU A 217 -6.45 -7.53 4.54
CA LEU A 217 -5.93 -6.26 5.06
C LEU A 217 -5.53 -6.35 6.54
N GLY A 218 -6.32 -7.07 7.34
CA GLY A 218 -5.98 -7.35 8.75
C GLY A 218 -4.71 -8.18 8.87
N ILE A 219 -4.60 -9.25 8.11
CA ILE A 219 -3.44 -10.15 8.09
C ILE A 219 -2.17 -9.41 7.63
N ASN A 220 -2.26 -8.56 6.60
CA ASN A 220 -1.13 -7.77 6.13
C ASN A 220 -0.52 -6.91 7.25
N SER A 221 -1.36 -6.26 8.06
CA SER A 221 -0.89 -5.48 9.21
C SER A 221 -0.30 -6.36 10.33
N LEU A 222 -0.87 -7.54 10.55
CA LEU A 222 -0.40 -8.45 11.59
C LEU A 222 0.92 -9.12 11.23
N LEU A 223 1.19 -9.38 9.95
CA LEU A 223 2.41 -10.00 9.44
C LEU A 223 3.48 -8.99 8.98
N ASP A 224 3.31 -7.71 9.28
CA ASP A 224 4.25 -6.64 8.89
C ASP A 224 4.58 -6.66 7.39
N ILE A 225 3.52 -6.78 6.55
CA ILE A 225 3.59 -6.76 5.09
C ILE A 225 3.61 -5.31 4.62
N GLN A 226 4.54 -4.96 3.70
CA GLN A 226 4.77 -3.59 3.25
C GLN A 226 3.72 -3.09 2.27
N GLY A 227 3.01 -3.99 1.59
CA GLY A 227 1.94 -3.56 0.70
C GLY A 227 1.15 -4.67 0.05
N LEU A 228 -0.06 -4.30 -0.41
CA LEU A 228 -0.95 -5.14 -1.20
C LEU A 228 -1.02 -4.58 -2.63
N LEU A 229 -0.80 -5.44 -3.59
CA LEU A 229 -0.90 -5.18 -5.02
C LEU A 229 -2.11 -5.93 -5.58
N LEU A 230 -3.03 -5.22 -6.20
CA LEU A 230 -4.20 -5.83 -6.84
C LEU A 230 -3.89 -6.22 -8.29
N LYS A 231 -4.32 -7.40 -8.68
CA LYS A 231 -4.28 -7.88 -10.06
C LYS A 231 -5.50 -7.37 -10.85
N PRO A 232 -5.37 -6.96 -12.13
CA PRO A 232 -4.13 -6.91 -12.90
C PRO A 232 -3.22 -5.78 -12.41
N LEU A 233 -1.91 -6.04 -12.42
CA LEU A 233 -0.92 -5.10 -11.89
C LEU A 233 -0.72 -3.92 -12.84
N GLU A 234 -0.77 -2.72 -12.28
CA GLU A 234 -0.40 -1.49 -12.98
C GLU A 234 1.07 -1.15 -12.71
N ASP A 235 1.86 -0.87 -13.76
CA ASP A 235 3.29 -0.53 -13.64
C ASP A 235 3.55 0.62 -12.66
N SER A 236 2.69 1.64 -12.69
CA SER A 236 2.77 2.78 -11.79
C SER A 236 2.63 2.37 -10.32
N ARG A 237 1.72 1.43 -10.04
CA ARG A 237 1.46 0.94 -8.70
C ARG A 237 2.59 0.03 -8.20
N LEU A 238 3.07 -0.86 -9.06
CA LEU A 238 4.22 -1.71 -8.75
C LEU A 238 5.46 -0.86 -8.45
N LYS A 239 5.77 0.13 -9.31
CA LYS A 239 6.86 1.08 -9.10
C LYS A 239 6.76 1.80 -7.75
N GLN A 240 5.59 2.32 -7.43
CA GLN A 240 5.33 3.00 -6.14
C GLN A 240 5.56 2.06 -4.96
N MET A 241 5.05 0.84 -5.02
CA MET A 241 5.19 -0.13 -3.93
C MET A 241 6.64 -0.60 -3.75
N LEU A 242 7.38 -0.80 -4.83
CA LEU A 242 8.82 -1.09 -4.78
C LEU A 242 9.60 0.03 -4.09
N MET A 243 9.30 1.29 -4.42
CA MET A 243 9.94 2.45 -3.78
C MET A 243 9.61 2.53 -2.29
N VAL A 244 8.38 2.24 -1.89
CA VAL A 244 7.98 2.20 -0.48
C VAL A 244 8.67 1.05 0.22
N ALA A 245 8.58 -0.17 -0.33
CA ALA A 245 9.19 -1.35 0.25
C ALA A 245 10.72 -1.21 0.40
N SER A 246 11.41 -0.66 -0.61
CA SER A 246 12.87 -0.49 -0.57
C SER A 246 13.36 0.42 0.57
N LYS A 247 12.52 1.36 1.02
CA LYS A 247 12.83 2.32 2.08
C LYS A 247 12.29 1.90 3.45
N SER A 248 11.41 0.91 3.50
CA SER A 248 10.77 0.46 4.75
C SER A 248 11.69 -0.49 5.50
N ALA A 249 11.92 -0.20 6.78
CA ALA A 249 12.48 -1.17 7.70
C ALA A 249 11.34 -2.06 8.24
N VAL A 250 11.60 -3.36 8.34
CA VAL A 250 10.68 -4.29 8.99
C VAL A 250 11.07 -4.40 10.46
N VAL A 251 10.17 -3.97 11.32
CA VAL A 251 10.35 -4.12 12.77
C VAL A 251 9.54 -5.32 13.23
N LEU A 252 10.23 -6.41 13.50
CA LEU A 252 9.58 -7.67 13.86
C LEU A 252 8.88 -7.57 15.22
N LYS A 253 7.70 -8.14 15.31
CA LYS A 253 6.99 -8.40 16.58
C LYS A 253 7.56 -9.65 17.27
N PRO A 254 7.25 -9.86 18.56
CA PRO A 254 7.53 -11.14 19.21
C PRO A 254 6.87 -12.30 18.45
N GLN A 255 7.56 -13.44 18.36
CA GLN A 255 7.10 -14.62 17.61
C GLN A 255 5.68 -15.05 17.99
N ALA A 256 5.33 -15.02 19.28
CA ALA A 256 3.98 -15.35 19.75
C ALA A 256 2.87 -14.48 19.13
N ALA A 257 3.18 -13.25 18.66
CA ALA A 257 2.20 -12.42 17.99
C ALA A 257 1.88 -12.93 16.56
N TYR A 258 2.84 -13.54 15.90
CA TYR A 258 2.63 -14.15 14.58
C TYR A 258 1.89 -15.49 14.66
N GLU A 259 2.13 -16.28 15.70
CA GLU A 259 1.41 -17.55 15.94
C GLU A 259 -0.10 -17.37 15.93
N LEU A 260 -0.58 -16.25 16.49
CA LEU A 260 -2.00 -15.93 16.61
C LEU A 260 -2.65 -15.43 15.29
N VAL A 261 -1.88 -15.20 14.21
CA VAL A 261 -2.44 -14.71 12.95
C VAL A 261 -3.21 -15.82 12.24
N PRO A 262 -4.52 -15.63 11.96
CA PRO A 262 -5.38 -16.67 11.39
C PRO A 262 -5.27 -16.69 9.85
N THR A 263 -4.18 -17.21 9.31
CA THR A 263 -3.93 -17.29 7.87
C THR A 263 -4.86 -18.22 7.11
N HIS A 264 -5.43 -19.22 7.79
CA HIS A 264 -6.37 -20.21 7.21
C HIS A 264 -7.67 -19.60 6.68
N VAL A 265 -8.06 -18.40 7.12
CA VAL A 265 -9.28 -17.71 6.64
C VAL A 265 -9.20 -17.29 5.17
N LEU A 266 -8.02 -17.30 4.58
CA LEU A 266 -7.78 -16.99 3.17
C LEU A 266 -7.73 -18.23 2.27
N SER A 267 -7.97 -19.44 2.82
CA SER A 267 -8.02 -20.64 1.98
C SER A 267 -9.19 -20.59 0.98
N LYS A 268 -9.03 -21.22 -0.19
CA LYS A 268 -10.10 -21.30 -1.22
C LYS A 268 -11.41 -21.86 -0.68
N GLU A 269 -11.36 -22.77 0.30
CA GLU A 269 -12.55 -23.31 0.96
C GLU A 269 -13.30 -22.28 1.80
N ALA A 270 -12.59 -21.35 2.43
CA ALA A 270 -13.23 -20.25 3.18
C ALA A 270 -13.89 -19.24 2.23
N ALA A 271 -13.26 -18.95 1.08
CA ALA A 271 -13.82 -18.08 0.05
C ALA A 271 -15.10 -18.66 -0.60
N LEU A 272 -15.19 -19.98 -0.80
CA LEU A 272 -16.40 -20.63 -1.31
C LEU A 272 -17.55 -20.60 -0.29
N LYS A 273 -17.29 -20.71 0.99
CA LYS A 273 -18.33 -20.68 2.05
C LYS A 273 -18.95 -19.29 2.24
N THR A 274 -18.22 -18.22 1.95
CA THR A 274 -18.72 -16.84 2.01
C THR A 274 -19.51 -16.43 0.77
N ALA A 275 -19.32 -17.09 -0.36
CA ALA A 275 -20.04 -16.83 -1.61
C ALA A 275 -21.41 -17.56 -1.68
N THR A 276 -21.70 -18.48 -0.75
CA THR A 276 -22.91 -19.31 -0.74
C THR A 276 -23.90 -18.92 0.37
N ASN A 277 -23.61 -17.92 1.15
CA ASN A 277 -24.52 -17.29 2.14
C ASN A 277 -24.83 -15.85 1.71
#